data_4a94b7c8a3cefbadf0e39550d32d8415
#
_entry.id   4a94b7c8a3cefbadf0e39550d32d8415
#
_cell.length_a   1.000
_cell.length_b   1.000
_cell.length_c   1.000
_cell.angle_alpha   90.00
_cell.angle_beta   90.00
_cell.angle_gamma   90.00
#
_symmetry.space_group_name_H-M   'P 1'
#
loop_
_entity.id
_entity.type
_entity.pdbx_description
1 polymer ?
#
loop_
_entity_poly.entity_id
_entity_poly.type
_entity_poly.pdbx_seq_one_letter_code
_entity_poly.pdbx_strand_id
1 'polypeptide(L)'
;MPRPSARSAIVAIALSGSTIVAQSPQPFPRPGETRPPAPEAPSPAPPQGAGKVSPPAAPQNPGDPTEATLGLPIYPAAQFIASYNAGRGQRYYLFGTNADFAQVVTFYRNVLKQRGELVYEEPPVHMFDVGRFREETMAFPPGVTVKDYTWAGSAGYLNPKRGAEPARFKTIVQIVPAPAGTVGGR
;
A
#
# COMPACT_ATOMS: atom_id res chain seq x y z
N MET A 1 61.83 21.21 -42.32
CA MET A 1 60.81 20.90 -41.36
C MET A 1 59.66 20.17 -42.03
N PRO A 2 59.53 18.87 -41.84
CA PRO A 2 58.48 18.11 -42.49
C PRO A 2 57.24 18.00 -41.57
N ARG A 3 56.07 18.18 -42.19
CA ARG A 3 54.72 17.96 -41.60
C ARG A 3 54.42 16.46 -41.55
N PRO A 4 53.83 15.91 -40.48
CA PRO A 4 53.26 14.56 -40.50
C PRO A 4 51.85 14.54 -41.07
N SER A 5 51.62 13.52 -41.91
CA SER A 5 50.37 13.19 -42.61
C SER A 5 49.35 12.64 -41.62
N ALA A 6 48.11 13.17 -41.72
CA ALA A 6 46.95 12.60 -41.09
C ALA A 6 46.50 11.32 -41.77
N ARG A 7 46.45 10.19 -41.02
CA ARG A 7 45.82 8.94 -41.47
C ARG A 7 44.36 8.95 -41.02
N SER A 8 43.45 9.07 -42.00
CA SER A 8 42.01 8.86 -41.80
C SER A 8 41.70 7.40 -41.53
N ALA A 9 41.17 7.12 -40.33
CA ALA A 9 40.61 5.82 -40.01
C ALA A 9 39.13 5.84 -40.34
N ILE A 10 38.74 5.01 -41.33
CA ILE A 10 37.30 4.77 -41.67
C ILE A 10 36.75 3.79 -40.67
N VAL A 11 35.83 4.22 -39.81
CA VAL A 11 35.04 3.34 -38.95
C VAL A 11 33.81 2.90 -39.71
N ALA A 12 33.76 1.62 -40.02
CA ALA A 12 32.56 0.99 -40.60
C ALA A 12 31.54 0.71 -39.49
N ILE A 13 30.43 1.41 -39.52
CA ILE A 13 29.29 1.18 -38.63
C ILE A 13 28.42 0.09 -39.26
N ALA A 14 28.42 -1.11 -38.68
CA ALA A 14 27.50 -2.16 -39.04
C ALA A 14 26.10 -1.85 -38.44
N LEU A 15 25.12 -1.55 -39.31
CA LEU A 15 23.73 -1.46 -38.92
C LEU A 15 23.18 -2.87 -38.70
N SER A 16 22.98 -3.26 -37.45
CA SER A 16 22.19 -4.46 -37.08
C SER A 16 20.71 -4.10 -37.14
N GLY A 17 20.03 -4.53 -38.19
CA GLY A 17 18.59 -4.37 -38.33
C GLY A 17 17.84 -5.26 -37.34
N SER A 18 17.21 -4.66 -36.33
CA SER A 18 16.25 -5.33 -35.46
C SER A 18 14.90 -5.41 -36.19
N THR A 19 14.47 -6.59 -36.58
CA THR A 19 13.14 -6.86 -37.11
C THR A 19 12.11 -6.73 -35.98
N ILE A 20 11.34 -5.65 -35.99
CA ILE A 20 10.16 -5.47 -35.13
C ILE A 20 9.05 -6.38 -35.69
N VAL A 21 8.75 -7.47 -34.99
CA VAL A 21 7.57 -8.28 -35.26
C VAL A 21 6.35 -7.48 -34.79
N ALA A 22 5.61 -6.93 -35.72
CA ALA A 22 4.33 -6.29 -35.45
C ALA A 22 3.33 -7.35 -34.98
N GLN A 23 2.94 -7.27 -33.70
CA GLN A 23 1.83 -8.07 -33.16
C GLN A 23 0.52 -7.49 -33.73
N SER A 24 -0.19 -8.31 -34.50
CA SER A 24 -1.53 -7.97 -35.00
C SER A 24 -2.49 -7.82 -33.80
N PRO A 25 -3.31 -6.76 -33.74
CA PRO A 25 -4.33 -6.61 -32.71
C PRO A 25 -5.29 -7.80 -32.75
N GLN A 26 -5.50 -8.45 -31.62
CA GLN A 26 -6.54 -9.48 -31.49
C GLN A 26 -7.92 -8.84 -31.63
N PRO A 27 -8.81 -9.39 -32.48
CA PRO A 27 -10.16 -8.87 -32.58
C PRO A 27 -10.93 -9.08 -31.28
N PHE A 28 -11.66 -8.06 -30.85
CA PHE A 28 -12.56 -8.14 -29.70
C PHE A 28 -13.62 -9.23 -29.90
N PRO A 29 -13.97 -10.01 -28.85
CA PRO A 29 -15.05 -10.99 -28.96
C PRO A 29 -16.36 -10.30 -29.33
N ARG A 30 -17.04 -10.82 -30.34
CA ARG A 30 -18.34 -10.31 -30.76
C ARG A 30 -19.42 -10.68 -29.72
N PRO A 31 -20.36 -9.78 -29.41
CA PRO A 31 -21.52 -10.12 -28.59
C PRO A 31 -22.38 -11.15 -29.35
N GLY A 32 -22.52 -12.36 -28.80
CA GLY A 32 -23.36 -13.40 -29.37
C GLY A 32 -22.75 -14.80 -29.53
N GLU A 33 -21.46 -14.98 -29.22
CA GLU A 33 -20.87 -16.33 -29.23
C GLU A 33 -21.12 -17.01 -27.88
N THR A 34 -22.12 -17.88 -27.84
CA THR A 34 -22.46 -18.73 -26.70
C THR A 34 -21.33 -19.75 -26.47
N ARG A 35 -20.53 -19.50 -25.44
CA ARG A 35 -19.58 -20.47 -24.90
C ARG A 35 -20.35 -21.66 -24.34
N PRO A 36 -19.97 -22.92 -24.62
CA PRO A 36 -20.56 -24.08 -23.99
C PRO A 36 -20.45 -23.97 -22.45
N PRO A 37 -21.48 -24.38 -21.69
CA PRO A 37 -21.43 -24.30 -20.24
C PRO A 37 -20.30 -25.18 -19.70
N ALA A 38 -19.42 -24.57 -18.89
CA ALA A 38 -18.45 -25.30 -18.09
C ALA A 38 -19.20 -26.11 -17.04
N PRO A 39 -18.68 -27.29 -16.62
CA PRO A 39 -19.31 -28.12 -15.56
C PRO A 39 -19.45 -27.23 -14.30
N GLU A 40 -20.69 -27.20 -13.78
CA GLU A 40 -21.00 -26.54 -12.51
C GLU A 40 -20.16 -27.15 -11.38
N ALA A 41 -19.25 -26.37 -10.83
CA ALA A 41 -18.65 -26.66 -9.53
C ALA A 41 -19.74 -26.49 -8.46
N PRO A 42 -19.80 -27.37 -7.44
CA PRO A 42 -20.84 -27.31 -6.41
C PRO A 42 -20.76 -25.93 -5.70
N SER A 43 -21.91 -25.27 -5.62
CA SER A 43 -22.08 -23.99 -4.91
C SER A 43 -21.54 -24.09 -3.48
N PRO A 44 -20.71 -23.17 -3.03
CA PRO A 44 -20.34 -23.08 -1.62
C PRO A 44 -21.61 -22.81 -0.79
N ALA A 45 -21.80 -23.59 0.25
CA ALA A 45 -22.86 -23.38 1.24
C ALA A 45 -22.72 -21.94 1.82
N PRO A 46 -23.86 -21.27 2.16
CA PRO A 46 -23.81 -19.94 2.74
C PRO A 46 -23.02 -19.96 4.05
N PRO A 47 -22.14 -18.98 4.30
CA PRO A 47 -21.37 -18.93 5.53
C PRO A 47 -22.31 -18.75 6.72
N GLN A 48 -22.36 -19.78 7.58
CA GLN A 48 -23.01 -19.68 8.86
C GLN A 48 -22.26 -18.68 9.74
N GLY A 49 -22.98 -17.67 10.21
CA GLY A 49 -22.71 -16.84 11.37
C GLY A 49 -21.26 -16.45 11.61
N ALA A 50 -20.80 -15.36 10.99
CA ALA A 50 -19.57 -14.70 11.41
C ALA A 50 -19.76 -14.11 12.80
N GLY A 51 -19.47 -14.88 13.84
CA GLY A 51 -19.10 -14.33 15.12
C GLY A 51 -17.96 -13.35 14.87
N LYS A 52 -17.98 -12.17 15.52
CA LYS A 52 -16.90 -11.19 15.52
C LYS A 52 -15.62 -11.83 16.06
N VAL A 53 -14.89 -12.53 15.23
CA VAL A 53 -13.52 -12.96 15.54
C VAL A 53 -12.65 -11.76 15.23
N SER A 54 -12.35 -10.94 16.25
CA SER A 54 -11.27 -9.97 16.16
C SER A 54 -9.99 -10.74 15.82
N PRO A 55 -9.21 -10.33 14.82
CA PRO A 55 -7.92 -10.94 14.55
C PRO A 55 -7.08 -10.95 15.83
N PRO A 56 -6.30 -12.02 16.10
CA PRO A 56 -5.40 -12.04 17.25
C PRO A 56 -4.47 -10.83 17.19
N ALA A 57 -4.35 -10.13 18.32
CA ALA A 57 -3.46 -8.99 18.42
C ALA A 57 -2.01 -9.42 18.15
N ALA A 58 -1.30 -8.64 17.32
CA ALA A 58 0.12 -8.89 17.08
C ALA A 58 0.93 -8.65 18.38
N PRO A 59 2.00 -9.40 18.62
CA PRO A 59 2.88 -9.16 19.77
C PRO A 59 3.47 -7.75 19.67
N GLN A 60 3.26 -6.94 20.72
CA GLN A 60 3.82 -5.59 20.82
C GLN A 60 5.04 -5.62 21.72
N ASN A 61 6.12 -4.96 21.31
CA ASN A 61 7.30 -4.81 22.14
C ASN A 61 7.13 -3.62 23.10
N PRO A 62 7.73 -3.66 24.30
CA PRO A 62 7.81 -2.49 25.16
C PRO A 62 8.46 -1.32 24.40
N GLY A 63 7.75 -0.19 24.29
CA GLY A 63 8.20 0.99 23.53
C GLY A 63 7.60 1.13 22.16
N ASP A 64 6.87 0.15 21.63
CA ASP A 64 6.09 0.32 20.41
C ASP A 64 4.93 1.33 20.65
N PRO A 65 4.57 2.15 19.67
CA PRO A 65 3.48 3.09 19.78
C PRO A 65 2.14 2.34 19.96
N THR A 66 1.32 2.83 20.87
CA THR A 66 0.00 2.26 21.18
C THR A 66 -1.11 3.14 20.63
N GLU A 67 -2.34 2.61 20.57
CA GLU A 67 -3.51 3.41 20.19
C GLU A 67 -3.69 4.64 21.11
N ALA A 68 -3.36 4.51 22.39
CA ALA A 68 -3.41 5.63 23.33
C ALA A 68 -2.41 6.74 22.98
N THR A 69 -1.20 6.38 22.53
CA THR A 69 -0.18 7.36 22.12
C THR A 69 -0.47 7.98 20.75
N LEU A 70 -1.12 7.25 19.86
CA LEU A 70 -1.45 7.73 18.51
C LEU A 70 -2.79 8.47 18.47
N GLY A 71 -3.68 8.21 19.41
CA GLY A 71 -5.07 8.67 19.37
C GLY A 71 -5.89 8.06 18.22
N LEU A 72 -5.34 7.06 17.56
CA LEU A 72 -5.92 6.38 16.39
C LEU A 72 -5.84 4.86 16.56
N PRO A 73 -6.83 4.11 16.05
CA PRO A 73 -6.83 2.66 16.13
C PRO A 73 -5.70 2.06 15.30
N ILE A 74 -5.07 1.01 15.85
CA ILE A 74 -4.10 0.19 15.15
C ILE A 74 -4.81 -1.11 14.71
N TYR A 75 -4.57 -1.56 13.48
CA TYR A 75 -5.11 -2.85 13.04
C TYR A 75 -4.56 -3.98 13.93
N PRO A 76 -5.41 -4.84 14.53
CA PRO A 76 -5.00 -5.76 15.61
C PRO A 76 -3.84 -6.71 15.25
N ALA A 77 -3.75 -7.14 14.00
CA ALA A 77 -2.68 -8.00 13.51
C ALA A 77 -1.49 -7.23 12.89
N ALA A 78 -1.41 -5.91 13.07
CA ALA A 78 -0.33 -5.12 12.54
C ALA A 78 0.86 -5.04 13.50
N GLN A 79 2.07 -5.18 12.97
CA GLN A 79 3.32 -5.05 13.71
C GLN A 79 3.93 -3.67 13.42
N PHE A 80 4.44 -3.02 14.46
CA PHE A 80 5.16 -1.77 14.29
C PHE A 80 6.48 -1.98 13.55
N ILE A 81 6.70 -1.19 12.51
CA ILE A 81 7.89 -1.22 11.68
C ILE A 81 8.87 -0.12 12.09
N ALA A 82 8.44 1.12 11.98
CA ALA A 82 9.26 2.30 12.24
C ALA A 82 8.41 3.57 12.37
N SER A 83 9.01 4.61 12.93
CA SER A 83 8.44 5.96 12.89
C SER A 83 9.44 6.95 12.32
N TYR A 84 8.93 7.96 11.62
CA TYR A 84 9.73 8.97 10.97
C TYR A 84 9.27 10.37 11.32
N ASN A 85 10.21 11.32 11.35
CA ASN A 85 9.89 12.73 11.49
C ASN A 85 9.23 13.22 10.19
N ALA A 86 8.04 13.76 10.32
CA ALA A 86 7.27 14.31 9.19
C ALA A 86 7.52 15.80 8.99
N GLY A 87 8.25 16.46 9.89
CA GLY A 87 8.39 17.91 9.97
C GLY A 87 7.36 18.54 10.90
N ARG A 88 7.58 19.80 11.27
CA ARG A 88 6.69 20.62 12.14
C ARG A 88 6.31 19.93 13.46
N GLY A 89 7.25 19.14 14.04
CA GLY A 89 7.00 18.35 15.26
C GLY A 89 6.09 17.14 15.08
N GLN A 90 5.61 16.89 13.89
CA GLN A 90 4.75 15.75 13.56
C GLN A 90 5.59 14.52 13.23
N ARG A 91 5.07 13.34 13.54
CA ARG A 91 5.64 12.04 13.16
C ARG A 91 4.60 11.21 12.44
N TYR A 92 5.04 10.32 11.55
CA TYR A 92 4.21 9.24 11.06
C TYR A 92 4.79 7.90 11.46
N TYR A 93 3.92 6.92 11.55
CA TYR A 93 4.21 5.58 12.04
C TYR A 93 3.80 4.56 11.01
N LEU A 94 4.67 3.60 10.74
CA LEU A 94 4.42 2.51 9.81
C LEU A 94 4.18 1.22 10.57
N PHE A 95 3.11 0.53 10.18
CA PHE A 95 2.75 -0.80 10.64
C PHE A 95 2.60 -1.73 9.46
N GLY A 96 3.00 -2.99 9.60
CA GLY A 96 2.88 -4.00 8.57
C GLY A 96 2.00 -5.16 9.02
N THR A 97 1.24 -5.71 8.11
CA THR A 97 0.42 -6.91 8.35
C THR A 97 0.37 -7.80 7.12
N ASN A 98 0.12 -9.12 7.35
CA ASN A 98 -0.16 -10.07 6.29
C ASN A 98 -1.65 -10.21 5.97
N ALA A 99 -2.50 -9.46 6.67
CA ALA A 99 -3.90 -9.36 6.31
C ALA A 99 -4.05 -8.74 4.90
N ASP A 100 -5.05 -9.19 4.18
CA ASP A 100 -5.33 -8.66 2.85
C ASP A 100 -5.79 -7.20 2.92
N PHE A 101 -5.42 -6.43 1.92
CA PHE A 101 -5.72 -4.99 1.82
C PHE A 101 -7.20 -4.68 2.09
N ALA A 102 -8.12 -5.44 1.46
CA ALA A 102 -9.56 -5.24 1.63
C ALA A 102 -10.03 -5.44 3.08
N GLN A 103 -9.43 -6.38 3.82
CA GLN A 103 -9.76 -6.61 5.23
C GLN A 103 -9.33 -5.42 6.10
N VAL A 104 -8.13 -4.91 5.86
CA VAL A 104 -7.59 -3.75 6.59
C VAL A 104 -8.40 -2.50 6.29
N VAL A 105 -8.75 -2.26 5.03
CA VAL A 105 -9.62 -1.15 4.61
C VAL A 105 -11.00 -1.25 5.27
N THR A 106 -11.61 -2.44 5.28
CA THR A 106 -12.91 -2.67 5.94
C THR A 106 -12.85 -2.37 7.44
N PHE A 107 -11.78 -2.77 8.11
CA PHE A 107 -11.57 -2.44 9.51
C PHE A 107 -11.56 -0.92 9.73
N TYR A 108 -10.73 -0.17 8.97
CA TYR A 108 -10.65 1.29 9.14
C TYR A 108 -11.93 2.01 8.75
N ARG A 109 -12.64 1.58 7.72
CA ARG A 109 -13.98 2.10 7.40
C ARG A 109 -14.95 1.95 8.57
N ASN A 110 -14.90 0.84 9.29
CA ASN A 110 -15.78 0.59 10.43
C ASN A 110 -15.40 1.40 11.67
N VAL A 111 -14.11 1.45 12.03
CA VAL A 111 -13.67 2.10 13.26
C VAL A 111 -13.55 3.62 13.13
N LEU A 112 -13.36 4.13 11.93
CA LEU A 112 -13.21 5.57 11.66
C LEU A 112 -14.49 6.23 11.16
N LYS A 113 -15.58 5.50 10.86
CA LYS A 113 -16.80 6.03 10.23
C LYS A 113 -17.42 7.26 10.92
N GLN A 114 -17.17 7.45 12.22
CA GLN A 114 -17.68 8.60 13.00
C GLN A 114 -16.60 9.69 13.21
N ARG A 115 -15.33 9.40 12.93
CA ARG A 115 -14.20 10.26 13.25
C ARG A 115 -13.32 10.58 12.06
N GLY A 116 -13.47 9.82 10.98
CA GLY A 116 -12.63 9.92 9.80
C GLY A 116 -13.46 10.07 8.54
N GLU A 117 -12.92 10.77 7.57
CA GLU A 117 -13.45 10.91 6.22
C GLU A 117 -12.58 10.11 5.25
N LEU A 118 -13.21 9.33 4.37
CA LEU A 118 -12.52 8.65 3.29
C LEU A 118 -12.24 9.66 2.18
N VAL A 119 -10.99 10.07 2.03
CA VAL A 119 -10.57 11.12 1.09
C VAL A 119 -9.94 10.58 -0.19
N TYR A 120 -9.53 9.31 -0.20
CA TYR A 120 -8.99 8.66 -1.39
C TYR A 120 -9.28 7.16 -1.37
N GLU A 121 -9.79 6.63 -2.49
CA GLU A 121 -10.26 5.24 -2.61
C GLU A 121 -9.93 4.64 -3.98
N GLU A 122 -8.67 4.61 -4.32
CA GLU A 122 -8.23 3.89 -5.52
C GLU A 122 -7.12 2.89 -5.15
N PRO A 123 -7.32 1.58 -5.42
CA PRO A 123 -6.24 0.61 -5.21
C PRO A 123 -4.97 1.04 -5.97
N PRO A 124 -3.81 0.90 -5.37
CA PRO A 124 -3.48 0.16 -4.14
C PRO A 124 -3.51 1.00 -2.84
N VAL A 125 -4.21 2.12 -2.79
CA VAL A 125 -4.17 3.04 -1.65
C VAL A 125 -5.57 3.45 -1.22
N HIS A 126 -5.85 3.42 0.09
CA HIS A 126 -6.99 4.08 0.71
C HIS A 126 -6.49 5.04 1.79
N MET A 127 -7.05 6.25 1.84
CA MET A 127 -6.69 7.28 2.81
C MET A 127 -7.92 7.78 3.56
N PHE A 128 -7.77 7.86 4.87
CA PHE A 128 -8.78 8.35 5.80
C PHE A 128 -8.21 9.54 6.57
N ASP A 129 -8.75 10.73 6.38
CA ASP A 129 -8.41 11.89 7.20
C ASP A 129 -9.24 11.86 8.50
N VAL A 130 -8.60 12.09 9.63
CA VAL A 130 -9.23 12.00 10.96
C VAL A 130 -9.27 13.35 11.69
N GLY A 131 -8.78 14.38 11.05
CA GLY A 131 -8.77 15.71 11.61
C GLY A 131 -8.52 16.77 10.56
N ARG A 132 -8.83 18.01 10.91
CA ARG A 132 -8.63 19.13 10.00
C ARG A 132 -7.14 19.41 9.82
N PHE A 133 -6.69 19.47 8.59
CA PHE A 133 -5.34 19.92 8.26
C PHE A 133 -5.15 21.40 8.60
N ARG A 134 -4.02 21.71 9.24
CA ARG A 134 -3.59 23.08 9.55
C ARG A 134 -2.17 23.28 9.05
N GLU A 135 -2.03 23.99 7.97
CA GLU A 135 -0.76 24.18 7.30
C GLU A 135 0.32 24.81 8.19
N GLU A 136 -0.07 25.65 9.14
CA GLU A 136 0.84 26.33 10.06
C GLU A 136 1.55 25.39 11.04
N THR A 137 0.86 24.32 11.44
CA THR A 137 1.31 23.41 12.51
C THR A 137 1.48 21.96 12.08
N MET A 138 1.08 21.62 10.87
CA MET A 138 1.10 20.24 10.37
C MET A 138 1.86 20.16 9.05
N ALA A 139 2.62 19.09 8.88
CA ALA A 139 3.25 18.74 7.62
C ALA A 139 2.32 17.88 6.74
N PHE A 140 1.46 17.07 7.39
CA PHE A 140 0.49 16.18 6.73
C PHE A 140 -0.85 16.20 7.47
N PRO A 141 -1.97 15.94 6.78
CA PRO A 141 -3.25 15.70 7.42
C PRO A 141 -3.15 14.55 8.43
N PRO A 142 -3.73 14.68 9.64
CA PRO A 142 -3.85 13.57 10.57
C PRO A 142 -4.76 12.50 9.97
N GLY A 143 -4.31 11.24 9.98
CA GLY A 143 -5.11 10.22 9.35
C GLY A 143 -4.44 8.86 9.26
N VAL A 144 -5.08 7.97 8.52
CA VAL A 144 -4.62 6.61 8.26
C VAL A 144 -4.57 6.38 6.77
N THR A 145 -3.44 5.89 6.28
CA THR A 145 -3.27 5.46 4.89
C THR A 145 -2.99 3.97 4.86
N VAL A 146 -3.82 3.22 4.15
CA VAL A 146 -3.64 1.79 3.90
C VAL A 146 -3.09 1.58 2.50
N LYS A 147 -2.02 0.80 2.35
CA LYS A 147 -1.35 0.53 1.07
C LYS A 147 -1.19 -0.96 0.84
N ASP A 148 -1.60 -1.43 -0.33
CA ASP A 148 -1.33 -2.79 -0.80
C ASP A 148 0.06 -2.85 -1.45
N TYR A 149 0.96 -3.58 -0.83
CA TYR A 149 2.31 -3.80 -1.38
C TYR A 149 2.42 -5.08 -2.22
N THR A 150 1.33 -5.80 -2.39
CA THR A 150 1.27 -6.95 -3.32
C THR A 150 0.60 -6.60 -4.64
N TRP A 151 0.11 -5.38 -4.78
CA TRP A 151 -0.43 -4.86 -6.02
C TRP A 151 0.55 -5.02 -7.18
N ALA A 152 0.05 -5.38 -8.34
CA ALA A 152 0.86 -5.65 -9.54
C ALA A 152 1.87 -6.81 -9.39
N GLY A 153 1.64 -7.75 -8.46
CA GLY A 153 2.47 -8.94 -8.31
C GLY A 153 3.76 -8.74 -7.50
N SER A 154 3.88 -7.64 -6.77
CA SER A 154 4.99 -7.43 -5.84
C SER A 154 4.97 -8.46 -4.70
N ALA A 155 6.15 -8.85 -4.22
CA ALA A 155 6.31 -9.78 -3.10
C ALA A 155 5.95 -9.20 -1.72
N GLY A 156 5.56 -7.92 -1.66
CA GLY A 156 5.24 -7.23 -0.42
C GLY A 156 6.39 -6.38 0.13
N TYR A 157 6.10 -5.58 1.15
CA TYR A 157 7.05 -4.71 1.83
C TYR A 157 8.02 -5.51 2.70
N LEU A 158 9.33 -5.33 2.52
CA LEU A 158 10.34 -6.05 3.28
C LEU A 158 10.28 -5.64 4.76
N ASN A 159 10.24 -6.64 5.66
CA ASN A 159 10.37 -6.37 7.09
C ASN A 159 11.82 -5.95 7.39
N PRO A 160 12.05 -4.74 7.94
CA PRO A 160 13.39 -4.25 8.20
C PRO A 160 14.07 -4.99 9.37
N LYS A 161 13.30 -5.67 10.22
CA LYS A 161 13.84 -6.43 11.35
C LYS A 161 14.39 -7.76 10.82
N ARG A 162 15.72 -7.91 10.85
CA ARG A 162 16.40 -9.12 10.37
C ARG A 162 15.92 -10.37 11.11
N GLY A 163 15.49 -11.39 10.36
CA GLY A 163 15.01 -12.67 10.92
C GLY A 163 13.63 -12.60 11.58
N ALA A 164 12.91 -11.48 11.46
CA ALA A 164 11.55 -11.38 11.97
C ALA A 164 10.54 -12.04 11.01
N GLU A 165 9.50 -12.58 11.60
CA GLU A 165 8.34 -13.09 10.86
C GLU A 165 7.15 -12.11 11.01
N PRO A 166 6.47 -11.82 9.90
CA PRO A 166 6.77 -12.28 8.54
C PRO A 166 7.96 -11.53 7.93
N ALA A 167 8.67 -12.18 7.01
CA ALA A 167 9.80 -11.56 6.30
C ALA A 167 9.33 -10.39 5.40
N ARG A 168 8.08 -10.40 4.97
CA ARG A 168 7.43 -9.34 4.17
C ARG A 168 5.98 -9.16 4.60
N PHE A 169 5.50 -7.92 4.49
CA PHE A 169 4.12 -7.56 4.76
C PHE A 169 3.38 -7.33 3.44
N LYS A 170 2.17 -7.87 3.33
CA LYS A 170 1.28 -7.60 2.19
C LYS A 170 0.73 -6.17 2.22
N THR A 171 0.30 -5.74 3.40
CA THR A 171 -0.36 -4.46 3.61
C THR A 171 0.42 -3.61 4.61
N ILE A 172 0.61 -2.35 4.26
CA ILE A 172 1.22 -1.35 5.14
C ILE A 172 0.17 -0.33 5.54
N VAL A 173 0.15 -0.02 6.83
CA VAL A 173 -0.67 1.03 7.41
C VAL A 173 0.25 2.15 7.88
N GLN A 174 0.04 3.34 7.34
CA GLN A 174 0.70 4.55 7.79
C GLN A 174 -0.27 5.35 8.65
N ILE A 175 0.11 5.66 9.87
CA ILE A 175 -0.68 6.47 10.81
C ILE A 175 0.04 7.79 11.04
N VAL A 176 -0.69 8.89 10.84
CA VAL A 176 -0.25 10.26 11.15
C VAL A 176 -1.16 10.77 12.27
N PRO A 177 -0.72 10.79 13.52
CA PRO A 177 -1.52 11.33 14.61
C PRO A 177 -1.69 12.84 14.51
N ALA A 178 -2.77 13.34 15.07
CA ALA A 178 -2.93 14.78 15.26
C ALA A 178 -1.85 15.28 16.22
N PRO A 179 -1.26 16.47 16.01
CA PRO A 179 -0.34 17.06 16.96
C PRO A 179 -0.97 17.20 18.35
N ALA A 180 -0.17 17.02 19.40
CA ALA A 180 -0.62 17.21 20.78
C ALA A 180 -1.26 18.60 20.95
N GLY A 181 -2.46 18.66 21.52
CA GLY A 181 -3.21 19.91 21.71
C GLY A 181 -4.26 20.24 20.63
N THR A 182 -4.36 19.45 19.55
CA THR A 182 -5.38 19.66 18.49
C THR A 182 -6.64 18.79 18.67
N VAL A 183 -6.65 17.88 19.62
CA VAL A 183 -7.83 17.04 19.94
C VAL A 183 -8.75 17.84 20.85
N GLY A 184 -9.66 18.65 20.29
CA GLY A 184 -10.61 19.40 21.11
C GLY A 184 -11.26 20.60 20.44
N GLY A 185 -11.45 20.60 19.14
CA GLY A 185 -12.22 21.62 18.45
C GLY A 185 -13.42 20.99 17.74
N ARG A 186 -14.55 20.88 18.44
CA ARG A 186 -15.87 20.81 17.79
C ARG A 186 -16.19 22.14 17.15
#